data_f58c5b529a503480389eebf7d8bd23ae
#
_entry.id   f58c5b529a503480389eebf7d8bd23ae
#
_cell.length_a   1.000
_cell.length_b   1.000
_cell.length_c   1.000
_cell.angle_alpha   90.00
_cell.angle_beta   90.00
_cell.angle_gamma   90.00
#
_symmetry.space_group_name_H-M   'P 1'
#
loop_
_entity.id
_entity.type
_entity.pdbx_description
1 polymer ?
#
loop_
_entity_poly.entity_id
_entity_poly.type
_entity_poly.pdbx_seq_one_letter_code
_entity_poly.pdbx_strand_id
1 'polypeptide(L)'
;MLFNSIDFAVFLPIVFALYWFVTNHNLKLQNALIVAASYVFYGWWDWRFLSLILFSTVVDYLIGQQLRIEKQQSKRKVLLWTSIIVNLGFLGFFKYCNFFLENFVEAFSLFGTQVNANSLNIILPVGISFYTFQTLSYTIDVYKKKLEPTQDFIAFSAFVCFFPQLVAGPIERATNLLPQFYKKRTFEYDKAVDGMRQILWGLFKKVVIADNCAEYANLIFNNYQDYNGSTLLLGAIFFTFQIYGDFSGYSDIAIGTSRLFGFDLKQNFATPYFSRDIAEFWRRWHISLSTWFRDYLYIPLGGSRGGTWMKVRNTFAIFLVSGFWHGANWTFVAWGALNALYFLPLLLLKRNRTNLGVVAEGRMLPNFRELFQMGTTFLLTVLAWVFFRAENVTHAINYLSAVILASSQSDINLEFNMISLFGNLFFLIIVEWFSRKHEHSGYIIFAQNKTPIRYLFYVFILLIVLFNIGAKQTFIYFQF
;
A
#
# COMPACT_ATOMS: atom_id res chain seq x y z
N MET A 1 11.05 4.62 -11.98
CA MET A 1 10.38 5.93 -12.23
C MET A 1 9.29 6.16 -11.18
N LEU A 2 8.95 7.41 -10.86
CA LEU A 2 7.77 7.74 -10.04
C LEU A 2 6.59 8.09 -10.94
N PHE A 3 5.37 7.73 -10.56
CA PHE A 3 4.17 8.02 -11.35
C PHE A 3 3.84 9.51 -11.52
N ASN A 4 4.29 10.35 -10.60
CA ASN A 4 4.15 11.81 -10.65
C ASN A 4 5.38 12.51 -11.26
N SER A 5 6.20 11.80 -12.03
CA SER A 5 7.39 12.36 -12.71
C SER A 5 7.13 12.63 -14.19
N ILE A 6 7.90 13.58 -14.75
CA ILE A 6 7.89 13.86 -16.20
C ILE A 6 8.36 12.62 -16.97
N ASP A 7 9.33 11.87 -16.44
CA ASP A 7 9.81 10.63 -17.05
C ASP A 7 8.66 9.65 -17.29
N PHE A 8 7.76 9.50 -16.30
CA PHE A 8 6.58 8.64 -16.45
C PHE A 8 5.57 9.20 -17.45
N ALA A 9 5.38 10.53 -17.45
CA ALA A 9 4.48 11.19 -18.39
C ALA A 9 4.93 11.01 -19.87
N VAL A 10 6.23 10.84 -20.11
CA VAL A 10 6.80 10.50 -21.44
C VAL A 10 6.78 8.98 -21.69
N PHE A 11 7.14 8.20 -20.68
CA PHE A 11 7.22 6.73 -20.77
C PHE A 11 5.85 6.10 -21.08
N LEU A 12 4.79 6.51 -20.39
CA LEU A 12 3.47 5.91 -20.52
C LEU A 12 2.89 6.00 -21.95
N PRO A 13 2.87 7.15 -22.64
CA PRO A 13 2.38 7.25 -24.02
C PRO A 13 3.21 6.42 -25.01
N ILE A 14 4.55 6.36 -24.84
CA ILE A 14 5.41 5.56 -25.70
C ILE A 14 5.08 4.07 -25.57
N VAL A 15 5.03 3.57 -24.33
CA VAL A 15 4.70 2.15 -24.09
C VAL A 15 3.27 1.84 -24.56
N PHE A 16 2.31 2.74 -24.33
CA PHE A 16 0.94 2.59 -24.79
C PHE A 16 0.86 2.49 -26.33
N ALA A 17 1.57 3.37 -27.03
CA ALA A 17 1.59 3.34 -28.50
C ALA A 17 2.23 2.03 -29.03
N LEU A 18 3.37 1.61 -28.49
CA LEU A 18 4.01 0.35 -28.88
C LEU A 18 3.11 -0.85 -28.57
N TYR A 19 2.41 -0.83 -27.44
CA TYR A 19 1.56 -1.92 -27.02
C TYR A 19 0.34 -2.13 -27.90
N TRP A 20 -0.38 -1.05 -28.27
CA TRP A 20 -1.61 -1.14 -29.04
C TRP A 20 -1.42 -1.09 -30.56
N PHE A 21 -0.41 -0.38 -31.05
CA PHE A 21 -0.22 -0.19 -32.49
C PHE A 21 0.86 -1.10 -33.10
N VAL A 22 1.85 -1.53 -32.30
CA VAL A 22 2.97 -2.34 -32.82
C VAL A 22 2.81 -3.82 -32.42
N THR A 23 2.52 -4.12 -31.14
CA THR A 23 2.56 -5.50 -30.63
C THR A 23 1.20 -6.20 -30.52
N ASN A 24 0.10 -5.51 -30.79
CA ASN A 24 -1.26 -6.00 -30.59
C ASN A 24 -1.62 -7.30 -31.35
N HIS A 25 -0.92 -7.59 -32.46
CA HIS A 25 -1.17 -8.77 -33.28
C HIS A 25 -0.59 -10.06 -32.67
N ASN A 26 0.35 -9.99 -31.72
CA ASN A 26 0.99 -11.14 -31.11
C ASN A 26 1.02 -11.02 -29.57
N LEU A 27 0.29 -11.91 -28.88
CA LEU A 27 0.17 -11.91 -27.43
C LEU A 27 1.51 -12.08 -26.70
N LYS A 28 2.42 -12.96 -27.23
CA LYS A 28 3.73 -13.16 -26.62
C LYS A 28 4.62 -11.91 -26.77
N LEU A 29 4.57 -11.26 -27.92
CA LEU A 29 5.31 -10.03 -28.17
C LEU A 29 4.76 -8.89 -27.29
N GLN A 30 3.46 -8.82 -27.11
CA GLN A 30 2.80 -7.86 -26.24
C GLN A 30 3.19 -8.06 -24.77
N ASN A 31 3.25 -9.32 -24.29
CA ASN A 31 3.74 -9.65 -22.96
C ASN A 31 5.25 -9.35 -22.81
N ALA A 32 6.07 -9.65 -23.84
CA ALA A 32 7.49 -9.33 -23.82
C ALA A 32 7.75 -7.81 -23.77
N LEU A 33 6.93 -7.01 -24.46
CA LEU A 33 6.99 -5.54 -24.37
C LEU A 33 6.68 -5.08 -22.93
N ILE A 34 5.70 -5.68 -22.26
CA ILE A 34 5.41 -5.36 -20.85
C ILE A 34 6.61 -5.69 -19.96
N VAL A 35 7.26 -6.85 -20.15
CA VAL A 35 8.49 -7.20 -19.40
C VAL A 35 9.59 -6.18 -19.62
N ALA A 36 9.88 -5.84 -20.89
CA ALA A 36 10.90 -4.86 -21.23
C ALA A 36 10.60 -3.47 -20.65
N ALA A 37 9.37 -2.99 -20.81
CA ALA A 37 8.92 -1.72 -20.26
C ALA A 37 8.99 -1.71 -18.73
N SER A 38 8.63 -2.81 -18.07
CA SER A 38 8.71 -2.95 -16.62
C SER A 38 10.14 -2.92 -16.11
N TYR A 39 11.08 -3.54 -16.82
CA TYR A 39 12.50 -3.49 -16.46
C TYR A 39 13.09 -2.09 -16.70
N VAL A 40 12.69 -1.37 -17.74
CA VAL A 40 13.07 0.03 -17.93
C VAL A 40 12.49 0.89 -16.79
N PHE A 41 11.20 0.74 -16.48
CA PHE A 41 10.53 1.48 -15.41
C PHE A 41 11.21 1.28 -14.04
N TYR A 42 11.52 0.04 -13.68
CA TYR A 42 12.15 -0.31 -12.43
C TYR A 42 13.64 0.07 -12.40
N GLY A 43 14.39 -0.27 -13.45
CA GLY A 43 15.82 0.02 -13.58
C GLY A 43 16.13 1.52 -13.63
N TRP A 44 15.15 2.36 -13.96
CA TRP A 44 15.29 3.82 -13.89
C TRP A 44 15.65 4.33 -12.49
N TRP A 45 15.23 3.62 -11.46
CA TRP A 45 15.60 3.93 -10.09
C TRP A 45 16.98 3.39 -9.76
N ASP A 46 17.21 2.07 -9.94
CA ASP A 46 18.52 1.42 -9.79
C ASP A 46 18.53 0.08 -10.55
N TRP A 47 19.29 0.03 -11.65
CA TRP A 47 19.36 -1.14 -12.53
C TRP A 47 19.95 -2.38 -11.84
N ARG A 48 20.77 -2.21 -10.77
CA ARG A 48 21.41 -3.32 -10.05
C ARG A 48 20.38 -4.27 -9.44
N PHE A 49 19.25 -3.73 -8.99
CA PHE A 49 18.19 -4.52 -8.38
C PHE A 49 17.30 -5.29 -9.37
N LEU A 50 17.44 -5.06 -10.68
CA LEU A 50 16.83 -5.92 -11.70
C LEU A 50 17.29 -7.37 -11.58
N SER A 51 18.54 -7.60 -11.15
CA SER A 51 19.07 -8.94 -10.93
C SER A 51 18.29 -9.72 -9.87
N LEU A 52 17.80 -9.05 -8.81
CA LEU A 52 17.02 -9.68 -7.75
C LEU A 52 15.64 -10.10 -8.23
N ILE A 53 14.96 -9.22 -8.99
CA ILE A 53 13.65 -9.55 -9.57
C ILE A 53 13.79 -10.71 -10.54
N LEU A 54 14.80 -10.66 -11.43
CA LEU A 54 15.05 -11.71 -12.39
C LEU A 54 15.36 -13.04 -11.70
N PHE A 55 16.23 -13.03 -10.69
CA PHE A 55 16.59 -14.23 -9.91
C PHE A 55 15.36 -14.84 -9.22
N SER A 56 14.59 -14.02 -8.48
CA SER A 56 13.35 -14.48 -7.83
C SER A 56 12.36 -15.05 -8.86
N THR A 57 12.19 -14.38 -10.00
CA THR A 57 11.32 -14.83 -11.09
C THR A 57 11.74 -16.21 -11.62
N VAL A 58 13.04 -16.39 -11.90
CA VAL A 58 13.56 -17.68 -12.40
C VAL A 58 13.39 -18.79 -11.36
N VAL A 59 13.75 -18.53 -10.10
CA VAL A 59 13.64 -19.52 -9.03
C VAL A 59 12.19 -19.98 -8.86
N ASP A 60 11.23 -19.04 -8.73
CA ASP A 60 9.83 -19.40 -8.50
C ASP A 60 9.17 -20.04 -9.74
N TYR A 61 9.58 -19.63 -10.94
CA TYR A 61 9.16 -20.33 -12.16
C TYR A 61 9.62 -21.78 -12.19
N LEU A 62 10.91 -22.03 -11.92
CA LEU A 62 11.49 -23.40 -11.93
C LEU A 62 10.85 -24.26 -10.81
N ILE A 63 10.65 -23.70 -9.61
CA ILE A 63 9.96 -24.39 -8.52
C ILE A 63 8.53 -24.73 -8.94
N GLY A 64 7.83 -23.82 -9.60
CA GLY A 64 6.49 -24.07 -10.13
C GLY A 64 6.48 -25.25 -11.12
N GLN A 65 7.45 -25.30 -12.05
CA GLN A 65 7.59 -26.43 -13.00
C GLN A 65 7.86 -27.76 -12.25
N GLN A 66 8.75 -27.74 -11.27
CA GLN A 66 9.04 -28.96 -10.48
C GLN A 66 7.84 -29.42 -9.66
N LEU A 67 7.07 -28.47 -9.05
CA LEU A 67 5.84 -28.79 -8.32
C LEU A 67 4.75 -29.43 -9.20
N ARG A 68 4.79 -29.18 -10.52
CA ARG A 68 3.89 -29.80 -11.50
C ARG A 68 4.15 -31.30 -11.66
N ILE A 69 5.43 -31.67 -11.71
CA ILE A 69 5.89 -33.03 -12.04
C ILE A 69 5.97 -33.88 -10.77
N GLU A 70 6.40 -33.30 -9.67
CA GLU A 70 6.68 -34.00 -8.42
C GLU A 70 5.38 -34.44 -7.72
N LYS A 71 5.28 -35.75 -7.43
CA LYS A 71 4.14 -36.35 -6.75
C LYS A 71 4.40 -36.62 -5.26
N GLN A 72 5.67 -36.75 -4.88
CA GLN A 72 6.06 -37.06 -3.51
C GLN A 72 5.89 -35.86 -2.61
N GLN A 73 5.02 -35.92 -1.60
CA GLN A 73 4.64 -34.81 -0.73
C GLN A 73 5.84 -34.21 0.03
N SER A 74 6.81 -35.02 0.44
CA SER A 74 8.04 -34.55 1.11
C SER A 74 8.85 -33.64 0.19
N LYS A 75 9.08 -34.05 -1.06
CA LYS A 75 9.81 -33.23 -2.05
C LYS A 75 9.06 -31.97 -2.42
N ARG A 76 7.74 -32.04 -2.59
CA ARG A 76 6.89 -30.85 -2.78
C ARG A 76 7.04 -29.85 -1.64
N LYS A 77 7.10 -30.35 -0.38
CA LYS A 77 7.31 -29.50 0.80
C LYS A 77 8.71 -28.85 0.78
N VAL A 78 9.74 -29.57 0.36
CA VAL A 78 11.10 -29.01 0.22
C VAL A 78 11.09 -27.88 -0.83
N LEU A 79 10.50 -28.10 -2.00
CA LEU A 79 10.38 -27.09 -3.05
C LEU A 79 9.66 -25.82 -2.55
N LEU A 80 8.56 -25.98 -1.81
CA LEU A 80 7.86 -24.84 -1.19
C LEU A 80 8.77 -24.08 -0.24
N TRP A 81 9.45 -24.80 0.68
CA TRP A 81 10.35 -24.15 1.65
C TRP A 81 11.54 -23.48 0.97
N THR A 82 12.06 -24.04 -0.12
CA THR A 82 13.12 -23.38 -0.93
C THR A 82 12.64 -22.03 -1.44
N SER A 83 11.44 -21.93 -2.04
CA SER A 83 10.87 -20.65 -2.47
C SER A 83 10.71 -19.68 -1.30
N ILE A 84 10.15 -20.14 -0.17
CA ILE A 84 9.95 -19.30 1.01
C ILE A 84 11.28 -18.78 1.55
N ILE A 85 12.30 -19.63 1.69
CA ILE A 85 13.62 -19.26 2.22
C ILE A 85 14.33 -18.28 1.28
N VAL A 86 14.28 -18.50 -0.03
CA VAL A 86 14.91 -17.60 -0.99
C VAL A 86 14.24 -16.22 -0.95
N ASN A 87 12.91 -16.16 -1.05
CA ASN A 87 12.19 -14.90 -1.09
C ASN A 87 12.25 -14.13 0.25
N LEU A 88 12.01 -14.80 1.37
CA LEU A 88 12.11 -14.19 2.70
C LEU A 88 13.56 -13.95 3.11
N GLY A 89 14.51 -14.75 2.62
CA GLY A 89 15.95 -14.55 2.85
C GLY A 89 16.45 -13.23 2.24
N PHE A 90 16.09 -12.95 0.98
CA PHE A 90 16.39 -11.65 0.37
C PHE A 90 15.73 -10.50 1.12
N LEU A 91 14.44 -10.63 1.42
CA LEU A 91 13.73 -9.62 2.21
C LEU A 91 14.40 -9.42 3.58
N GLY A 92 14.79 -10.52 4.24
CA GLY A 92 15.50 -10.52 5.52
C GLY A 92 16.84 -9.80 5.44
N PHE A 93 17.63 -10.10 4.44
CA PHE A 93 18.93 -9.46 4.25
C PHE A 93 18.82 -7.97 3.95
N PHE A 94 18.04 -7.59 2.93
CA PHE A 94 17.99 -6.19 2.50
C PHE A 94 17.23 -5.27 3.44
N LYS A 95 16.21 -5.78 4.15
CA LYS A 95 15.35 -4.94 5.00
C LYS A 95 15.68 -5.06 6.49
N TYR A 96 16.09 -6.24 6.98
CA TYR A 96 16.12 -6.49 8.41
C TYR A 96 17.52 -6.79 8.97
N CYS A 97 18.55 -6.93 8.13
CA CYS A 97 19.90 -7.31 8.57
C CYS A 97 20.43 -6.34 9.62
N ASN A 98 20.43 -5.04 9.34
CA ASN A 98 20.92 -4.02 10.28
C ASN A 98 20.09 -3.96 11.56
N PHE A 99 18.75 -4.06 11.44
CA PHE A 99 17.88 -4.08 12.60
C PHE A 99 18.22 -5.23 13.57
N PHE A 100 18.41 -6.44 13.05
CA PHE A 100 18.79 -7.57 13.89
C PHE A 100 20.22 -7.40 14.46
N LEU A 101 21.14 -6.85 13.67
CA LEU A 101 22.50 -6.61 14.10
C LEU A 101 22.54 -5.59 15.25
N GLU A 102 21.85 -4.47 15.12
CA GLU A 102 21.77 -3.41 16.13
C GLU A 102 21.14 -3.93 17.44
N ASN A 103 19.99 -4.62 17.33
CA ASN A 103 19.34 -5.22 18.51
C ASN A 103 20.20 -6.32 19.15
N PHE A 104 20.99 -7.06 18.37
CA PHE A 104 21.93 -8.06 18.89
C PHE A 104 23.05 -7.39 19.70
N VAL A 105 23.66 -6.34 19.15
CA VAL A 105 24.72 -5.55 19.87
C VAL A 105 24.14 -4.96 21.16
N GLU A 106 22.96 -4.38 21.11
CA GLU A 106 22.30 -3.81 22.28
C GLU A 106 22.01 -4.87 23.34
N ALA A 107 21.49 -6.04 22.96
CA ALA A 107 21.22 -7.13 23.88
C ALA A 107 22.50 -7.64 24.57
N PHE A 108 23.62 -7.78 23.86
CA PHE A 108 24.89 -8.20 24.44
C PHE A 108 25.49 -7.13 25.37
N SER A 109 25.29 -5.85 25.07
CA SER A 109 25.71 -4.76 25.95
C SER A 109 24.99 -4.79 27.31
N LEU A 110 23.72 -5.19 27.34
CA LEU A 110 22.98 -5.41 28.61
C LEU A 110 23.56 -6.54 29.46
N PHE A 111 24.23 -7.51 28.85
CA PHE A 111 24.97 -8.57 29.56
C PHE A 111 26.41 -8.22 29.86
N GLY A 112 26.84 -6.96 29.70
CA GLY A 112 28.17 -6.47 29.97
C GLY A 112 29.22 -6.85 28.92
N THR A 113 28.85 -7.39 27.79
CA THR A 113 29.74 -7.77 26.68
C THR A 113 29.64 -6.74 25.55
N GLN A 114 30.74 -6.03 25.27
CA GLN A 114 30.80 -5.13 24.12
C GLN A 114 31.10 -5.94 22.85
N VAL A 115 30.12 -6.05 21.99
CA VAL A 115 30.26 -6.62 20.65
C VAL A 115 30.33 -5.47 19.66
N ASN A 116 31.45 -5.33 18.96
CA ASN A 116 31.57 -4.36 17.85
C ASN A 116 31.08 -4.99 16.55
N ALA A 117 29.90 -4.61 16.10
CA ALA A 117 29.43 -4.97 14.79
C ALA A 117 29.07 -3.69 14.02
N ASN A 118 29.69 -3.50 12.86
CA ASN A 118 29.41 -2.37 12.01
C ASN A 118 28.12 -2.64 11.20
N SER A 119 27.21 -1.67 11.16
CA SER A 119 26.06 -1.72 10.26
C SER A 119 26.51 -1.78 8.81
N LEU A 120 25.87 -2.60 8.01
CA LEU A 120 26.16 -2.72 6.59
C LEU A 120 25.49 -1.58 5.82
N ASN A 121 26.19 -1.03 4.84
CA ASN A 121 25.59 -0.03 3.95
C ASN A 121 24.69 -0.72 2.91
N ILE A 122 23.49 -1.17 3.36
CA ILE A 122 22.53 -1.89 2.54
C ILE A 122 21.51 -0.91 1.97
N ILE A 123 21.48 -0.79 0.64
CA ILE A 123 20.44 -0.02 -0.05
C ILE A 123 19.21 -0.92 -0.19
N LEU A 124 18.06 -0.48 0.33
CA LEU A 124 16.82 -1.24 0.25
C LEU A 124 16.25 -1.20 -1.18
N PRO A 125 16.07 -2.37 -1.87
CA PRO A 125 15.46 -2.41 -3.17
C PRO A 125 13.98 -1.99 -3.11
N VAL A 126 13.60 -0.98 -3.86
CA VAL A 126 12.22 -0.51 -3.91
C VAL A 126 11.30 -1.64 -4.38
N GLY A 127 10.16 -1.83 -3.68
CA GLY A 127 9.17 -2.85 -4.05
C GLY A 127 9.53 -4.29 -3.68
N ILE A 128 10.71 -4.56 -3.04
CA ILE A 128 11.10 -5.94 -2.65
C ILE A 128 10.01 -6.64 -1.84
N SER A 129 9.37 -5.93 -0.93
CA SER A 129 8.29 -6.47 -0.11
C SER A 129 7.04 -6.84 -0.93
N PHE A 130 6.76 -6.11 -2.02
CA PHE A 130 5.58 -6.32 -2.87
C PHE A 130 5.75 -7.52 -3.80
N TYR A 131 6.85 -7.57 -4.58
CA TYR A 131 7.06 -8.72 -5.48
C TYR A 131 7.34 -10.01 -4.72
N THR A 132 7.96 -9.97 -3.52
CA THR A 132 8.11 -11.12 -2.65
C THR A 132 6.75 -11.75 -2.30
N PHE A 133 5.77 -10.94 -1.93
CA PHE A 133 4.42 -11.47 -1.64
C PHE A 133 3.70 -12.00 -2.86
N GLN A 134 3.96 -11.39 -4.01
CA GLN A 134 3.39 -11.83 -5.28
C GLN A 134 3.93 -13.21 -5.69
N THR A 135 5.26 -13.39 -5.69
CA THR A 135 5.90 -14.67 -6.05
C THR A 135 5.60 -15.77 -5.03
N LEU A 136 5.63 -15.45 -3.72
CA LEU A 136 5.22 -16.40 -2.68
C LEU A 136 3.78 -16.86 -2.85
N SER A 137 2.85 -15.94 -3.22
CA SER A 137 1.45 -16.33 -3.46
C SER A 137 1.33 -17.35 -4.59
N TYR A 138 2.12 -17.19 -5.68
CA TYR A 138 2.16 -18.15 -6.78
C TYR A 138 2.63 -19.53 -6.32
N THR A 139 3.81 -19.60 -5.69
CA THR A 139 4.37 -20.88 -5.27
C THR A 139 3.51 -21.59 -4.24
N ILE A 140 2.92 -20.86 -3.27
CA ILE A 140 1.99 -21.43 -2.27
C ILE A 140 0.71 -21.94 -2.93
N ASP A 141 0.14 -21.21 -3.89
CA ASP A 141 -1.11 -21.61 -4.55
C ASP A 141 -0.88 -22.80 -5.50
N VAL A 142 0.26 -22.89 -6.17
CA VAL A 142 0.68 -24.05 -6.95
C VAL A 142 0.90 -25.28 -6.02
N TYR A 143 1.59 -25.11 -4.89
CA TYR A 143 1.77 -26.17 -3.91
C TYR A 143 0.43 -26.70 -3.38
N LYS A 144 -0.51 -25.80 -3.09
CA LYS A 144 -1.88 -26.13 -2.62
C LYS A 144 -2.81 -26.62 -3.73
N LYS A 145 -2.33 -26.73 -4.97
CA LYS A 145 -3.12 -27.12 -6.16
C LYS A 145 -4.33 -26.19 -6.42
N LYS A 146 -4.22 -24.93 -6.08
CA LYS A 146 -5.21 -23.89 -6.37
C LYS A 146 -4.97 -23.22 -7.71
N LEU A 147 -3.74 -23.29 -8.21
CA LEU A 147 -3.28 -22.74 -9.46
C LEU A 147 -2.43 -23.78 -10.19
N GLU A 148 -2.70 -23.95 -11.49
CA GLU A 148 -1.82 -24.71 -12.36
C GLU A 148 -0.54 -23.92 -12.66
N PRO A 149 0.65 -24.53 -12.57
CA PRO A 149 1.91 -23.85 -12.86
C PRO A 149 1.98 -23.44 -14.33
N THR A 150 2.34 -22.19 -14.55
CA THR A 150 2.49 -21.66 -15.91
C THR A 150 3.71 -22.26 -16.62
N GLN A 151 3.56 -22.58 -17.91
CA GLN A 151 4.66 -23.00 -18.78
C GLN A 151 5.23 -21.83 -19.61
N ASP A 152 4.56 -20.69 -19.62
CA ASP A 152 4.98 -19.50 -20.34
C ASP A 152 5.82 -18.61 -19.42
N PHE A 153 7.14 -18.63 -19.60
CA PHE A 153 8.08 -17.83 -18.83
C PHE A 153 7.87 -16.34 -19.06
N ILE A 154 7.48 -15.90 -20.28
CA ILE A 154 7.25 -14.49 -20.58
C ILE A 154 6.01 -14.00 -19.84
N ALA A 155 4.92 -14.77 -19.86
CA ALA A 155 3.71 -14.44 -19.10
C ALA A 155 3.97 -14.40 -17.59
N PHE A 156 4.76 -15.34 -17.06
CA PHE A 156 5.15 -15.34 -15.66
C PHE A 156 6.02 -14.14 -15.29
N SER A 157 7.02 -13.84 -16.10
CA SER A 157 7.87 -12.66 -15.90
C SER A 157 7.04 -11.38 -15.94
N ALA A 158 6.13 -11.25 -16.93
CA ALA A 158 5.23 -10.10 -17.04
C ALA A 158 4.32 -9.97 -15.79
N PHE A 159 3.85 -11.09 -15.23
CA PHE A 159 3.09 -11.09 -13.99
C PHE A 159 3.91 -10.58 -12.80
N VAL A 160 5.17 -11.03 -12.64
CA VAL A 160 6.02 -10.64 -11.50
C VAL A 160 6.46 -9.18 -11.60
N CYS A 161 6.84 -8.71 -12.80
CA CYS A 161 7.43 -7.38 -12.98
C CYS A 161 6.44 -6.32 -13.50
N PHE A 162 5.14 -6.57 -13.54
CA PHE A 162 4.12 -5.68 -14.11
C PHE A 162 4.25 -4.24 -13.58
N PHE A 163 4.79 -3.32 -14.39
CA PHE A 163 5.20 -1.99 -13.94
C PHE A 163 4.12 -1.15 -13.27
N PRO A 164 2.82 -1.24 -13.64
CA PRO A 164 1.80 -0.47 -12.94
C PRO A 164 1.68 -0.86 -11.46
N GLN A 165 1.96 -2.13 -11.14
CA GLN A 165 1.77 -2.68 -9.80
C GLN A 165 3.08 -2.85 -9.01
N LEU A 166 4.22 -3.02 -9.70
CA LEU A 166 5.47 -3.56 -9.17
C LEU A 166 5.99 -2.87 -7.91
N VAL A 167 5.87 -1.55 -7.81
CA VAL A 167 6.53 -0.75 -6.76
C VAL A 167 5.66 -0.61 -5.51
N ALA A 168 4.43 -0.19 -5.67
CA ALA A 168 3.47 0.00 -4.56
C ALA A 168 2.01 -0.08 -5.03
N GLY A 169 1.73 -0.76 -6.13
CA GLY A 169 0.37 -1.07 -6.55
C GLY A 169 -0.29 -2.10 -5.62
N PRO A 170 -1.55 -2.45 -5.86
CA PRO A 170 -2.22 -3.51 -5.11
C PRO A 170 -1.43 -4.82 -5.19
N ILE A 171 -1.23 -5.53 -4.06
CA ILE A 171 -0.55 -6.83 -4.04
C ILE A 171 -1.44 -7.86 -4.72
N GLU A 172 -1.15 -8.12 -6.01
CA GLU A 172 -1.94 -9.03 -6.82
C GLU A 172 -1.54 -10.49 -6.58
N ARG A 173 -2.54 -11.36 -6.68
CA ARG A 173 -2.31 -12.79 -6.62
C ARG A 173 -2.17 -13.36 -8.02
N ALA A 174 -1.36 -14.42 -8.12
CA ALA A 174 -1.21 -15.16 -9.38
C ALA A 174 -2.57 -15.65 -9.91
N THR A 175 -3.48 -16.05 -9.04
CA THR A 175 -4.84 -16.50 -9.42
C THR A 175 -5.69 -15.40 -10.07
N ASN A 176 -5.37 -14.12 -9.87
CA ASN A 176 -6.11 -12.99 -10.45
C ASN A 176 -5.39 -12.40 -11.67
N LEU A 177 -4.11 -12.06 -11.53
CA LEU A 177 -3.40 -11.30 -12.55
C LEU A 177 -2.79 -12.19 -13.65
N LEU A 178 -2.19 -13.34 -13.30
CA LEU A 178 -1.52 -14.21 -14.27
C LEU A 178 -2.46 -14.71 -15.39
N PRO A 179 -3.73 -15.12 -15.16
CA PRO A 179 -4.64 -15.50 -16.24
C PRO A 179 -4.92 -14.41 -17.27
N GLN A 180 -4.75 -13.14 -16.91
CA GLN A 180 -4.97 -12.02 -17.83
C GLN A 180 -3.86 -11.93 -18.89
N PHE A 181 -2.67 -12.47 -18.61
CA PHE A 181 -1.56 -12.55 -19.58
C PHE A 181 -1.74 -13.64 -20.65
N TYR A 182 -2.69 -14.56 -20.45
CA TYR A 182 -3.01 -15.60 -21.44
C TYR A 182 -4.14 -15.21 -22.39
N LYS A 183 -4.87 -14.14 -22.10
CA LYS A 183 -6.00 -13.69 -22.89
C LYS A 183 -5.53 -12.61 -23.88
N LYS A 184 -6.04 -12.70 -25.13
CA LYS A 184 -5.87 -11.61 -26.09
C LYS A 184 -6.59 -10.38 -25.55
N ARG A 185 -5.89 -9.26 -25.50
CA ARG A 185 -6.44 -7.99 -25.03
C ARG A 185 -6.99 -7.19 -26.20
N THR A 186 -8.09 -6.52 -25.97
CA THR A 186 -8.73 -5.59 -26.90
C THR A 186 -8.78 -4.22 -26.25
N PHE A 187 -8.61 -3.18 -27.04
CA PHE A 187 -8.72 -1.82 -26.53
C PHE A 187 -10.19 -1.49 -26.25
N GLU A 188 -10.51 -1.18 -25.00
CA GLU A 188 -11.84 -0.77 -24.57
C GLU A 188 -11.80 0.72 -24.20
N TYR A 189 -12.39 1.56 -25.06
CA TYR A 189 -12.34 3.02 -24.90
C TYR A 189 -12.90 3.48 -23.54
N ASP A 190 -14.03 2.95 -23.10
CA ASP A 190 -14.67 3.34 -21.85
C ASP A 190 -13.82 2.99 -20.62
N LYS A 191 -13.16 1.82 -20.61
CA LYS A 191 -12.21 1.44 -19.59
C LYS A 191 -10.97 2.32 -19.59
N ALA A 192 -10.48 2.67 -20.78
CA ALA A 192 -9.31 3.55 -20.90
C ALA A 192 -9.63 4.96 -20.39
N VAL A 193 -10.80 5.51 -20.75
CA VAL A 193 -11.27 6.81 -20.24
C VAL A 193 -11.43 6.77 -18.71
N ASP A 194 -12.04 5.71 -18.16
CA ASP A 194 -12.18 5.55 -16.72
C ASP A 194 -10.82 5.40 -16.02
N GLY A 195 -9.88 4.66 -16.63
CA GLY A 195 -8.51 4.57 -16.18
C GLY A 195 -7.80 5.94 -16.12
N MET A 196 -7.94 6.77 -17.15
CA MET A 196 -7.38 8.14 -17.16
C MET A 196 -7.99 9.03 -16.06
N ARG A 197 -9.27 8.89 -15.79
CA ARG A 197 -9.96 9.58 -14.69
C ARG A 197 -9.40 9.17 -13.34
N GLN A 198 -9.18 7.87 -13.15
CA GLN A 198 -8.61 7.33 -11.93
C GLN A 198 -7.15 7.78 -11.74
N ILE A 199 -6.36 7.85 -12.82
CA ILE A 199 -4.99 8.43 -12.79
C ILE A 199 -5.05 9.89 -12.35
N LEU A 200 -5.92 10.71 -12.92
CA LEU A 200 -6.05 12.13 -12.58
C LEU A 200 -6.43 12.31 -11.10
N TRP A 201 -7.36 11.52 -10.59
CA TRP A 201 -7.73 11.52 -9.17
C TRP A 201 -6.58 11.06 -8.27
N GLY A 202 -5.84 10.06 -8.69
CA GLY A 202 -4.63 9.58 -8.00
C GLY A 202 -3.55 10.66 -7.93
N LEU A 203 -3.32 11.40 -9.02
CA LEU A 203 -2.40 12.54 -9.05
C LEU A 203 -2.84 13.66 -8.10
N PHE A 204 -4.15 13.98 -8.05
CA PHE A 204 -4.68 14.92 -7.08
C PHE A 204 -4.36 14.48 -5.64
N LYS A 205 -4.64 13.25 -5.28
CA LYS A 205 -4.32 12.72 -3.94
C LYS A 205 -2.84 12.76 -3.62
N LYS A 206 -1.97 12.41 -4.58
CA LYS A 206 -0.51 12.40 -4.37
C LYS A 206 0.06 13.82 -4.29
N VAL A 207 -0.18 14.64 -5.32
CA VAL A 207 0.49 15.94 -5.46
C VAL A 207 -0.14 17.01 -4.57
N VAL A 208 -1.48 17.06 -4.52
CA VAL A 208 -2.18 18.15 -3.82
C VAL A 208 -2.40 17.83 -2.35
N ILE A 209 -2.69 16.58 -2.00
CA ILE A 209 -2.97 16.22 -0.61
C ILE A 209 -1.71 15.71 0.08
N ALA A 210 -1.11 14.61 -0.42
CA ALA A 210 -0.06 13.94 0.31
C ALA A 210 1.22 14.78 0.43
N ASP A 211 1.68 15.38 -0.67
CA ASP A 211 2.94 16.11 -0.68
C ASP A 211 2.84 17.41 0.16
N ASN A 212 1.69 18.11 0.13
CA ASN A 212 1.48 19.28 0.98
C ASN A 212 1.27 18.91 2.46
N CYS A 213 0.53 17.81 2.75
CA CYS A 213 0.44 17.32 4.13
C CYS A 213 1.80 16.91 4.70
N ALA A 214 2.69 16.34 3.85
CA ALA A 214 4.02 15.91 4.24
C ALA A 214 4.89 17.07 4.74
N GLU A 215 4.80 18.23 4.12
CA GLU A 215 5.55 19.42 4.51
C GLU A 215 5.25 19.79 5.96
N TYR A 216 3.97 19.97 6.30
CA TYR A 216 3.56 20.34 7.67
C TYR A 216 3.72 19.19 8.67
N ALA A 217 3.43 17.95 8.27
CA ALA A 217 3.66 16.80 9.13
C ALA A 217 5.14 16.66 9.52
N ASN A 218 6.05 16.80 8.55
CA ASN A 218 7.49 16.74 8.82
C ASN A 218 7.95 17.91 9.70
N LEU A 219 7.49 19.12 9.44
CA LEU A 219 7.82 20.28 10.25
C LEU A 219 7.43 20.07 11.71
N ILE A 220 6.20 19.62 11.95
CA ILE A 220 5.66 19.47 13.31
C ILE A 220 6.28 18.26 14.03
N PHE A 221 6.41 17.11 13.38
CA PHE A 221 7.01 15.93 14.01
C PHE A 221 8.49 16.11 14.35
N ASN A 222 9.26 16.75 13.47
CA ASN A 222 10.69 16.95 13.68
C ASN A 222 10.99 18.00 14.77
N ASN A 223 10.05 18.90 15.04
CA ASN A 223 10.18 19.98 16.04
C ASN A 223 9.08 19.88 17.11
N TYR A 224 8.65 18.67 17.49
CA TYR A 224 7.48 18.49 18.34
C TYR A 224 7.59 19.13 19.72
N GLN A 225 8.80 19.40 20.20
CA GLN A 225 9.05 20.04 21.49
C GLN A 225 8.72 21.54 21.50
N ASP A 226 8.64 22.16 20.32
CA ASP A 226 8.41 23.60 20.17
C ASP A 226 6.91 23.95 20.07
N TYR A 227 6.04 22.94 19.86
CA TYR A 227 4.63 23.14 19.56
C TYR A 227 3.71 22.70 20.69
N ASN A 228 2.59 23.39 20.84
CA ASN A 228 1.53 23.02 21.76
C ASN A 228 0.73 21.77 21.30
N GLY A 229 -0.07 21.21 22.20
CA GLY A 229 -0.82 19.98 21.96
C GLY A 229 -1.79 20.03 20.78
N SER A 230 -2.42 21.19 20.49
CA SER A 230 -3.31 21.37 19.34
C SER A 230 -2.55 21.29 18.01
N THR A 231 -1.38 21.91 17.93
CA THR A 231 -0.49 21.85 16.76
C THR A 231 0.04 20.43 16.55
N LEU A 232 0.42 19.72 17.63
CA LEU A 232 0.86 18.34 17.54
C LEU A 232 -0.28 17.42 17.03
N LEU A 233 -1.50 17.59 17.53
CA LEU A 233 -2.65 16.83 17.02
C LEU A 233 -2.88 17.14 15.52
N LEU A 234 -2.75 18.40 15.11
CA LEU A 234 -2.84 18.78 13.70
C LEU A 234 -1.75 18.12 12.85
N GLY A 235 -0.51 18.04 13.34
CA GLY A 235 0.59 17.32 12.71
C GLY A 235 0.27 15.83 12.50
N ALA A 236 -0.31 15.16 13.51
CA ALA A 236 -0.75 13.78 13.41
C ALA A 236 -1.90 13.59 12.39
N ILE A 237 -2.82 14.57 12.30
CA ILE A 237 -3.89 14.59 11.28
C ILE A 237 -3.27 14.79 9.88
N PHE A 238 -2.35 15.70 9.70
CA PHE A 238 -1.66 15.88 8.41
C PHE A 238 -0.93 14.61 8.00
N PHE A 239 -0.22 13.94 8.90
CA PHE A 239 0.41 12.66 8.60
C PHE A 239 -0.62 11.60 8.21
N THR A 240 -1.78 11.58 8.86
CA THR A 240 -2.89 10.67 8.55
C THR A 240 -3.38 10.85 7.10
N PHE A 241 -3.52 12.09 6.63
CA PHE A 241 -3.89 12.38 5.24
C PHE A 241 -2.71 12.21 4.28
N GLN A 242 -1.48 12.47 4.70
CA GLN A 242 -0.27 12.21 3.92
C GLN A 242 -0.18 10.73 3.54
N ILE A 243 -0.19 9.80 4.51
CA ILE A 243 -0.06 8.37 4.24
C ILE A 243 -1.23 7.83 3.40
N TYR A 244 -2.43 8.36 3.62
CA TYR A 244 -3.58 7.99 2.81
C TYR A 244 -3.49 8.52 1.38
N GLY A 245 -3.24 9.80 1.21
CA GLY A 245 -3.14 10.44 -0.10
C GLY A 245 -2.01 9.86 -0.94
N ASP A 246 -0.84 9.62 -0.32
CA ASP A 246 0.33 9.06 -0.99
C ASP A 246 0.04 7.63 -1.48
N PHE A 247 -0.41 6.75 -0.62
CA PHE A 247 -0.58 5.35 -0.98
C PHE A 247 -1.86 5.07 -1.77
N SER A 248 -2.98 5.68 -1.42
CA SER A 248 -4.21 5.52 -2.21
C SER A 248 -4.10 6.22 -3.58
N GLY A 249 -3.38 7.36 -3.64
CA GLY A 249 -3.09 8.04 -4.91
C GLY A 249 -2.23 7.17 -5.83
N TYR A 250 -1.16 6.59 -5.30
CA TYR A 250 -0.32 5.65 -6.04
C TYR A 250 -1.13 4.43 -6.53
N SER A 251 -1.97 3.85 -5.65
CA SER A 251 -2.83 2.71 -6.03
C SER A 251 -3.82 3.07 -7.13
N ASP A 252 -4.41 4.27 -7.10
CA ASP A 252 -5.32 4.71 -8.15
C ASP A 252 -4.61 4.91 -9.49
N ILE A 253 -3.41 5.49 -9.49
CA ILE A 253 -2.60 5.63 -10.70
C ILE A 253 -2.23 4.24 -11.25
N ALA A 254 -1.84 3.30 -10.39
CA ALA A 254 -1.53 1.93 -10.77
C ALA A 254 -2.71 1.21 -11.43
N ILE A 255 -3.90 1.28 -10.81
CA ILE A 255 -5.13 0.67 -11.33
C ILE A 255 -5.55 1.33 -12.63
N GLY A 256 -5.55 2.67 -12.69
CA GLY A 256 -5.88 3.41 -13.89
C GLY A 256 -4.93 3.11 -15.05
N THR A 257 -3.62 3.06 -14.78
CA THR A 257 -2.60 2.69 -15.78
C THR A 257 -2.80 1.27 -16.27
N SER A 258 -3.09 0.30 -15.40
CA SER A 258 -3.32 -1.08 -15.81
C SER A 258 -4.54 -1.21 -16.74
N ARG A 259 -5.62 -0.45 -16.48
CA ARG A 259 -6.81 -0.39 -17.34
C ARG A 259 -6.52 0.11 -18.76
N LEU A 260 -5.54 1.02 -18.93
CA LEU A 260 -5.08 1.46 -20.25
C LEU A 260 -4.49 0.33 -21.09
N PHE A 261 -3.92 -0.70 -20.44
CA PHE A 261 -3.34 -1.88 -21.10
C PHE A 261 -4.29 -3.10 -21.11
N GLY A 262 -5.54 -2.92 -20.67
CA GLY A 262 -6.55 -3.97 -20.66
C GLY A 262 -6.40 -4.97 -19.50
N PHE A 263 -5.79 -4.54 -18.37
CA PHE A 263 -5.66 -5.33 -17.14
C PHE A 263 -6.52 -4.76 -16.02
N ASP A 264 -7.09 -5.65 -15.23
CA ASP A 264 -7.90 -5.31 -14.06
C ASP A 264 -7.14 -5.69 -12.78
N LEU A 265 -6.69 -4.67 -12.03
CA LEU A 265 -6.14 -4.81 -10.69
C LEU A 265 -7.25 -4.61 -9.65
N LYS A 266 -7.07 -5.25 -8.48
CA LYS A 266 -8.03 -5.12 -7.38
C LYS A 266 -7.90 -3.77 -6.67
N GLN A 267 -9.03 -3.28 -6.19
CA GLN A 267 -9.08 -2.10 -5.33
C GLN A 267 -8.26 -2.31 -4.05
N ASN A 268 -7.50 -1.27 -3.66
CA ASN A 268 -6.66 -1.30 -2.47
C ASN A 268 -7.20 -0.43 -1.33
N PHE A 269 -7.96 0.60 -1.65
CA PHE A 269 -8.59 1.52 -0.68
C PHE A 269 -10.04 1.78 -1.02
N ALA A 270 -10.92 1.74 -0.01
CA ALA A 270 -12.35 1.97 -0.15
C ALA A 270 -12.84 3.00 0.90
N THR A 271 -12.41 4.27 0.78
CA THR A 271 -12.74 5.37 1.69
C THR A 271 -12.62 5.00 3.18
N PRO A 272 -11.42 4.60 3.65
CA PRO A 272 -11.21 3.97 4.96
C PRO A 272 -11.52 4.88 6.15
N TYR A 273 -11.39 6.20 6.00
CA TYR A 273 -11.61 7.16 7.09
C TYR A 273 -13.09 7.41 7.41
N PHE A 274 -14.01 6.83 6.64
CA PHE A 274 -15.44 6.79 6.98
C PHE A 274 -15.86 5.50 7.71
N SER A 275 -14.92 4.73 8.20
CA SER A 275 -15.19 3.48 8.93
C SER A 275 -15.76 3.73 10.32
N ARG A 276 -16.76 2.95 10.69
CA ARG A 276 -17.49 3.04 11.98
C ARG A 276 -16.82 2.24 13.09
N ASP A 277 -15.89 1.37 12.74
CA ASP A 277 -15.05 0.61 13.68
C ASP A 277 -13.73 0.19 13.03
N ILE A 278 -12.79 -0.24 13.86
CA ILE A 278 -11.45 -0.65 13.42
C ILE A 278 -11.49 -1.90 12.52
N ALA A 279 -12.48 -2.78 12.65
CA ALA A 279 -12.61 -3.94 11.79
C ALA A 279 -13.12 -3.53 10.39
N GLU A 280 -13.99 -2.53 10.30
CA GLU A 280 -14.38 -1.91 9.03
C GLU A 280 -13.20 -1.17 8.40
N PHE A 281 -12.41 -0.42 9.20
CA PHE A 281 -11.20 0.27 8.73
C PHE A 281 -10.25 -0.70 8.01
N TRP A 282 -9.89 -1.82 8.61
CA TRP A 282 -8.98 -2.81 8.02
C TRP A 282 -9.57 -3.56 6.82
N ARG A 283 -10.88 -3.57 6.63
CA ARG A 283 -11.51 -4.06 5.40
C ARG A 283 -11.44 -3.07 4.25
N ARG A 284 -11.17 -1.79 4.55
CA ARG A 284 -11.16 -0.67 3.59
C ARG A 284 -9.76 -0.09 3.35
N TRP A 285 -8.83 -0.37 4.25
CA TRP A 285 -7.44 0.06 4.18
C TRP A 285 -6.56 -1.08 3.69
N HIS A 286 -5.72 -0.80 2.66
CA HIS A 286 -4.74 -1.74 2.11
C HIS A 286 -5.30 -3.16 1.93
N ILE A 287 -6.42 -3.24 1.21
CA ILE A 287 -7.26 -4.45 1.08
C ILE A 287 -6.46 -5.63 0.55
N SER A 288 -5.56 -5.38 -0.41
CA SER A 288 -4.72 -6.40 -1.01
C SER A 288 -3.80 -7.07 0.03
N LEU A 289 -3.13 -6.28 0.89
CA LEU A 289 -2.28 -6.78 1.98
C LEU A 289 -3.10 -7.50 3.06
N SER A 290 -4.18 -6.88 3.53
CA SER A 290 -5.05 -7.45 4.57
C SER A 290 -5.61 -8.80 4.16
N THR A 291 -6.02 -8.94 2.89
CA THR A 291 -6.49 -10.21 2.35
C THR A 291 -5.35 -11.20 2.12
N TRP A 292 -4.13 -10.74 1.78
CA TRP A 292 -2.96 -11.60 1.66
C TRP A 292 -2.62 -12.25 3.01
N PHE A 293 -2.49 -11.46 4.08
CA PHE A 293 -2.24 -11.98 5.43
C PHE A 293 -3.35 -12.91 5.92
N ARG A 294 -4.62 -12.60 5.60
CA ARG A 294 -5.72 -13.50 5.92
C ARG A 294 -5.54 -14.88 5.29
N ASP A 295 -5.18 -14.95 4.01
CA ASP A 295 -5.20 -16.20 3.24
C ASP A 295 -3.91 -17.03 3.39
N TYR A 296 -2.78 -16.36 3.59
CA TYR A 296 -1.47 -17.01 3.67
C TYR A 296 -0.88 -17.06 5.09
N LEU A 297 -1.44 -16.34 6.06
CA LEU A 297 -1.02 -16.39 7.45
C LEU A 297 -2.17 -16.81 8.39
N TYR A 298 -3.29 -16.06 8.41
CA TYR A 298 -4.39 -16.32 9.37
C TYR A 298 -5.05 -17.68 9.18
N ILE A 299 -5.46 -18.01 7.97
CA ILE A 299 -6.11 -19.28 7.67
C ILE A 299 -5.18 -20.48 7.95
N PRO A 300 -3.89 -20.47 7.54
CA PRO A 300 -2.94 -21.53 7.90
C PRO A 300 -2.70 -21.70 9.40
N LEU A 301 -2.75 -20.62 10.20
CA LEU A 301 -2.65 -20.66 11.68
C LEU A 301 -3.91 -21.24 12.37
N GLY A 302 -4.91 -21.70 11.59
CA GLY A 302 -6.19 -22.23 12.08
C GLY A 302 -7.37 -21.27 11.92
N GLY A 303 -7.13 -20.02 11.55
CA GLY A 303 -8.17 -19.02 11.28
C GLY A 303 -9.08 -18.79 12.49
N SER A 304 -10.40 -18.79 12.23
CA SER A 304 -11.45 -18.61 13.24
C SER A 304 -12.05 -19.95 13.74
N ARG A 305 -11.49 -21.09 13.35
CA ARG A 305 -12.09 -22.40 13.63
C ARG A 305 -11.85 -22.91 15.07
N GLY A 306 -10.86 -22.35 15.75
CA GLY A 306 -10.55 -22.66 17.14
C GLY A 306 -11.36 -21.82 18.14
N GLY A 307 -11.10 -22.03 19.44
CA GLY A 307 -11.68 -21.25 20.52
C GLY A 307 -11.27 -19.76 20.47
N THR A 308 -11.80 -18.96 21.41
CA THR A 308 -11.55 -17.52 21.48
C THR A 308 -10.05 -17.20 21.58
N TRP A 309 -9.30 -17.96 22.39
CA TRP A 309 -7.85 -17.79 22.54
C TRP A 309 -7.11 -17.92 21.20
N MET A 310 -7.43 -18.90 20.37
CA MET A 310 -6.82 -19.07 19.06
C MET A 310 -7.11 -17.87 18.13
N LYS A 311 -8.34 -17.34 18.17
CA LYS A 311 -8.71 -16.15 17.39
C LYS A 311 -7.91 -14.93 17.84
N VAL A 312 -7.76 -14.73 19.15
CA VAL A 312 -6.96 -13.64 19.73
C VAL A 312 -5.50 -13.78 19.29
N ARG A 313 -4.88 -14.95 19.53
CA ARG A 313 -3.50 -15.25 19.10
C ARG A 313 -3.28 -14.95 17.61
N ASN A 314 -4.16 -15.47 16.76
CA ASN A 314 -4.02 -15.31 15.32
C ASN A 314 -4.22 -13.85 14.89
N THR A 315 -5.08 -13.09 15.57
CA THR A 315 -5.26 -11.65 15.34
C THR A 315 -3.98 -10.88 15.70
N PHE A 316 -3.41 -11.13 16.88
CA PHE A 316 -2.13 -10.52 17.26
C PHE A 316 -1.02 -10.92 16.29
N ALA A 317 -0.92 -12.19 15.91
CA ALA A 317 0.08 -12.65 14.95
C ALA A 317 0.02 -11.88 13.62
N ILE A 318 -1.19 -11.67 13.07
CA ILE A 318 -1.34 -10.90 11.82
C ILE A 318 -0.88 -9.46 12.00
N PHE A 319 -1.36 -8.77 13.02
CA PHE A 319 -1.05 -7.36 13.20
C PHE A 319 0.43 -7.13 13.52
N LEU A 320 1.05 -7.99 14.35
CA LEU A 320 2.48 -7.90 14.67
C LEU A 320 3.33 -8.18 13.42
N VAL A 321 3.01 -9.24 12.65
CA VAL A 321 3.72 -9.55 11.40
C VAL A 321 3.49 -8.46 10.36
N SER A 322 2.29 -7.89 10.27
CA SER A 322 2.00 -6.76 9.39
C SER A 322 2.81 -5.52 9.79
N GLY A 323 2.88 -5.21 11.09
CA GLY A 323 3.71 -4.11 11.59
C GLY A 323 5.18 -4.32 11.22
N PHE A 324 5.75 -5.47 11.55
CA PHE A 324 7.13 -5.82 11.22
C PHE A 324 7.40 -5.78 9.71
N TRP A 325 6.45 -6.18 8.88
CA TRP A 325 6.58 -6.10 7.42
C TRP A 325 6.68 -4.65 6.91
N HIS A 326 6.03 -3.69 7.56
CA HIS A 326 6.10 -2.29 7.16
C HIS A 326 7.51 -1.71 7.33
N GLY A 327 8.20 -2.01 8.43
CA GLY A 327 9.55 -1.48 8.65
C GLY A 327 10.34 -2.22 9.74
N ALA A 328 11.65 -2.14 9.61
CA ALA A 328 12.62 -2.71 10.56
C ALA A 328 12.82 -1.76 11.76
N ASN A 329 11.75 -1.48 12.51
CA ASN A 329 11.78 -0.65 13.70
C ASN A 329 10.71 -1.12 14.69
N TRP A 330 10.98 -0.99 15.98
CA TRP A 330 10.05 -1.33 17.06
C TRP A 330 8.77 -0.49 17.02
N THR A 331 8.81 0.69 16.45
CA THR A 331 7.62 1.55 16.27
C THR A 331 6.54 0.87 15.41
N PHE A 332 6.93 0.16 14.35
CA PHE A 332 5.99 -0.59 13.52
C PHE A 332 5.42 -1.81 14.24
N VAL A 333 6.21 -2.48 15.09
CA VAL A 333 5.74 -3.58 15.94
C VAL A 333 4.74 -3.04 16.97
N ALA A 334 5.04 -1.91 17.61
CA ALA A 334 4.14 -1.22 18.54
C ALA A 334 2.84 -0.79 17.86
N TRP A 335 2.93 -0.22 16.64
CA TRP A 335 1.77 0.11 15.82
C TRP A 335 0.90 -1.13 15.53
N GLY A 336 1.51 -2.24 15.18
CA GLY A 336 0.80 -3.52 14.97
C GLY A 336 0.12 -4.01 16.24
N ALA A 337 0.82 -4.00 17.39
CA ALA A 337 0.26 -4.37 18.69
C ALA A 337 -0.94 -3.49 19.05
N LEU A 338 -0.83 -2.17 18.85
CA LEU A 338 -1.91 -1.22 19.13
C LEU A 338 -3.15 -1.49 18.29
N ASN A 339 -2.98 -1.77 17.00
CA ASN A 339 -4.10 -2.14 16.12
C ASN A 339 -4.74 -3.47 16.52
N ALA A 340 -3.96 -4.45 16.98
CA ALA A 340 -4.49 -5.71 17.54
C ALA A 340 -5.31 -5.44 18.80
N LEU A 341 -4.85 -4.55 19.68
CA LEU A 341 -5.56 -4.13 20.89
C LEU A 341 -6.88 -3.41 20.55
N TYR A 342 -6.88 -2.52 19.56
CA TYR A 342 -8.11 -1.86 19.10
C TYR A 342 -9.13 -2.84 18.49
N PHE A 343 -8.65 -3.89 17.84
CA PHE A 343 -9.50 -4.92 17.26
C PHE A 343 -10.06 -5.90 18.28
N LEU A 344 -9.37 -6.10 19.41
CA LEU A 344 -9.67 -7.10 20.44
C LEU A 344 -11.08 -6.98 21.04
N PRO A 345 -11.59 -5.80 21.45
CA PRO A 345 -12.94 -5.67 21.97
C PRO A 345 -14.02 -6.12 20.98
N LEU A 346 -13.86 -5.78 19.70
CA LEU A 346 -14.79 -6.18 18.65
C LEU A 346 -14.78 -7.70 18.44
N LEU A 347 -13.60 -8.32 18.53
CA LEU A 347 -13.44 -9.76 18.43
C LEU A 347 -14.11 -10.51 19.59
N LEU A 348 -13.85 -10.08 20.84
CA LEU A 348 -14.39 -10.70 22.05
C LEU A 348 -15.91 -10.55 22.13
N LEU A 349 -16.45 -9.39 21.77
CA LEU A 349 -17.88 -9.10 21.71
C LEU A 349 -18.56 -9.67 20.46
N LYS A 350 -17.83 -10.35 19.55
CA LYS A 350 -18.31 -10.88 18.26
C LYS A 350 -18.94 -9.80 17.35
N ARG A 351 -18.49 -8.55 17.47
CA ARG A 351 -18.98 -7.38 16.70
C ARG A 351 -18.10 -7.01 15.51
N ASN A 352 -17.00 -7.70 15.28
CA ASN A 352 -16.05 -7.42 14.18
C ASN A 352 -16.63 -7.65 12.77
N ARG A 353 -17.88 -8.10 12.65
CA ARG A 353 -18.60 -8.26 11.37
C ARG A 353 -19.95 -7.53 11.34
N THR A 354 -20.15 -6.53 12.19
CA THR A 354 -21.42 -5.79 12.28
C THR A 354 -21.54 -4.80 11.13
N ASN A 355 -20.48 -4.03 10.83
CA ASN A 355 -20.48 -2.98 9.82
C ASN A 355 -19.86 -3.50 8.50
N LEU A 356 -20.63 -4.24 7.70
CA LEU A 356 -20.16 -4.80 6.41
C LEU A 356 -20.53 -3.93 5.21
N GLY A 357 -21.62 -3.18 5.29
CA GLY A 357 -22.08 -2.28 4.23
C GLY A 357 -21.42 -0.90 4.29
N VAL A 358 -21.81 -0.03 3.38
CA VAL A 358 -21.33 1.35 3.30
C VAL A 358 -22.02 2.20 4.40
N VAL A 359 -21.27 3.12 5.01
CA VAL A 359 -21.82 4.07 5.97
C VAL A 359 -22.92 4.93 5.34
N ALA A 360 -23.97 5.27 6.11
CA ALA A 360 -25.14 6.01 5.64
C ALA A 360 -25.74 5.43 4.34
N GLU A 361 -25.86 4.09 4.26
CA GLU A 361 -26.46 3.42 3.12
C GLU A 361 -27.92 3.86 2.95
N GLY A 362 -28.29 4.26 1.72
CA GLY A 362 -29.62 4.81 1.44
C GLY A 362 -29.87 6.26 1.92
N ARG A 363 -28.90 6.90 2.61
CA ARG A 363 -29.03 8.26 3.14
C ARG A 363 -27.92 9.16 2.61
N MET A 364 -28.16 10.46 2.58
CA MET A 364 -27.16 11.45 2.16
C MET A 364 -26.14 11.71 3.27
N LEU A 365 -26.58 11.83 4.52
CA LEU A 365 -25.77 12.14 5.67
C LEU A 365 -25.76 10.98 6.69
N PRO A 366 -24.70 10.80 7.47
CA PRO A 366 -24.64 9.84 8.55
C PRO A 366 -25.59 10.26 9.68
N ASN A 367 -26.09 9.32 10.45
CA ASN A 367 -26.76 9.65 11.70
C ASN A 367 -25.72 9.99 12.79
N PHE A 368 -26.18 10.54 13.90
CA PHE A 368 -25.29 10.97 14.98
C PHE A 368 -24.43 9.82 15.55
N ARG A 369 -24.98 8.63 15.65
CA ARG A 369 -24.25 7.44 16.10
C ARG A 369 -23.13 7.07 15.11
N GLU A 370 -23.43 7.05 13.82
CA GLU A 370 -22.42 6.76 12.78
C GLU A 370 -21.32 7.83 12.78
N LEU A 371 -21.69 9.11 12.94
CA LEU A 371 -20.73 10.21 13.01
C LEU A 371 -19.78 10.04 14.21
N PHE A 372 -20.33 9.74 15.39
CA PHE A 372 -19.53 9.47 16.59
C PHE A 372 -18.60 8.26 16.41
N GLN A 373 -19.11 7.17 15.82
CA GLN A 373 -18.31 5.97 15.53
C GLN A 373 -17.18 6.26 14.54
N MET A 374 -17.46 7.00 13.47
CA MET A 374 -16.45 7.44 12.50
C MET A 374 -15.38 8.30 13.16
N GLY A 375 -15.78 9.31 13.94
CA GLY A 375 -14.86 10.19 14.65
C GLY A 375 -13.95 9.43 15.62
N THR A 376 -14.53 8.49 16.40
CA THR A 376 -13.76 7.65 17.33
C THR A 376 -12.76 6.75 16.57
N THR A 377 -13.20 6.10 15.49
CA THR A 377 -12.33 5.23 14.68
C THR A 377 -11.21 6.02 14.02
N PHE A 378 -11.53 7.20 13.50
CA PHE A 378 -10.54 8.11 12.91
C PHE A 378 -9.50 8.54 13.94
N LEU A 379 -9.94 8.98 15.13
CA LEU A 379 -9.03 9.39 16.23
C LEU A 379 -8.11 8.24 16.66
N LEU A 380 -8.62 7.03 16.86
CA LEU A 380 -7.81 5.85 17.18
C LEU A 380 -6.78 5.57 16.08
N THR A 381 -7.17 5.76 14.82
CA THR A 381 -6.26 5.62 13.67
C THR A 381 -5.19 6.69 13.66
N VAL A 382 -5.53 7.97 13.93
CA VAL A 382 -4.56 9.07 14.05
C VAL A 382 -3.52 8.77 15.13
N LEU A 383 -3.96 8.33 16.31
CA LEU A 383 -3.06 7.96 17.43
C LEU A 383 -2.13 6.80 17.05
N ALA A 384 -2.64 5.79 16.33
CA ALA A 384 -1.81 4.69 15.85
C ALA A 384 -0.79 5.17 14.81
N TRP A 385 -1.13 6.09 13.91
CA TRP A 385 -0.22 6.62 12.91
C TRP A 385 0.94 7.42 13.50
N VAL A 386 0.84 7.95 14.72
CA VAL A 386 1.99 8.58 15.41
C VAL A 386 3.12 7.58 15.60
N PHE A 387 2.83 6.32 16.01
CA PHE A 387 3.85 5.28 16.08
C PHE A 387 4.46 4.95 14.73
N PHE A 388 3.67 4.99 13.68
CA PHE A 388 4.14 4.70 12.33
C PHE A 388 5.12 5.77 11.80
N ARG A 389 4.95 7.05 12.21
CA ARG A 389 5.79 8.18 11.79
C ARG A 389 7.00 8.39 12.69
N ALA A 390 6.91 8.05 13.95
CA ALA A 390 7.95 8.33 14.94
C ALA A 390 9.25 7.56 14.66
N GLU A 391 10.39 8.17 14.96
CA GLU A 391 11.71 7.57 14.78
C GLU A 391 11.96 6.35 15.69
N ASN A 392 11.43 6.41 16.92
CA ASN A 392 11.50 5.34 17.89
C ASN A 392 10.29 5.38 18.84
N VAL A 393 10.11 4.33 19.65
CA VAL A 393 8.96 4.20 20.56
C VAL A 393 8.90 5.32 21.60
N THR A 394 10.06 5.75 22.11
CA THR A 394 10.14 6.86 23.07
C THR A 394 9.64 8.17 22.44
N HIS A 395 10.07 8.46 21.21
CA HIS A 395 9.58 9.63 20.46
C HIS A 395 8.04 9.57 20.31
N ALA A 396 7.47 8.43 19.93
CA ALA A 396 6.02 8.28 19.81
C ALA A 396 5.27 8.55 21.12
N ILE A 397 5.78 8.01 22.23
CA ILE A 397 5.20 8.20 23.57
C ILE A 397 5.30 9.67 24.00
N ASN A 398 6.47 10.29 23.82
CA ASN A 398 6.68 11.70 24.17
C ASN A 398 5.78 12.62 23.34
N TYR A 399 5.66 12.36 22.03
CA TYR A 399 4.76 13.11 21.15
C TYR A 399 3.29 13.01 21.63
N LEU A 400 2.81 11.81 21.91
CA LEU A 400 1.44 11.61 22.40
C LEU A 400 1.21 12.21 23.79
N SER A 401 2.21 12.18 24.67
CA SER A 401 2.17 12.84 25.96
C SER A 401 2.10 14.35 25.80
N ALA A 402 2.88 14.93 24.89
CA ALA A 402 2.88 16.34 24.58
C ALA A 402 1.55 16.81 23.97
N VAL A 403 0.89 16.01 23.16
CA VAL A 403 -0.48 16.33 22.65
C VAL A 403 -1.44 16.61 23.80
N ILE A 404 -1.29 15.94 24.96
CA ILE A 404 -2.20 16.09 26.10
C ILE A 404 -1.72 17.18 27.07
N LEU A 405 -0.40 17.28 27.29
CA LEU A 405 0.20 18.05 28.39
C LEU A 405 0.79 19.40 27.95
N ALA A 406 1.16 19.57 26.67
CA ALA A 406 1.84 20.76 26.21
C ALA A 406 0.83 21.91 25.97
N SER A 407 0.66 22.77 26.98
CA SER A 407 -0.27 23.92 26.92
C SER A 407 0.41 25.28 26.78
N SER A 408 1.75 25.35 26.97
CA SER A 408 2.49 26.62 27.07
C SER A 408 3.42 26.91 25.87
N GLN A 409 3.46 26.03 24.87
CA GLN A 409 4.29 26.19 23.68
C GLN A 409 3.56 26.93 22.55
N SER A 410 4.30 27.24 21.50
CA SER A 410 3.82 28.06 20.38
C SER A 410 2.78 27.34 19.51
N ASP A 411 1.82 28.12 19.01
CA ASP A 411 0.96 27.68 17.91
C ASP A 411 1.74 27.75 16.58
N ILE A 412 1.36 26.91 15.62
CA ILE A 412 1.84 27.08 14.25
C ILE A 412 1.11 28.27 13.60
N ASN A 413 1.86 29.10 12.89
CA ASN A 413 1.26 30.21 12.14
C ASN A 413 0.45 29.67 10.96
N LEU A 414 -0.77 30.15 10.80
CA LEU A 414 -1.63 29.82 9.66
C LEU A 414 -1.17 30.61 8.43
N GLU A 415 -0.36 29.98 7.61
CA GLU A 415 0.06 30.50 6.31
C GLU A 415 -1.00 30.26 5.23
N PHE A 416 -0.95 31.04 4.14
CA PHE A 416 -1.86 30.90 3.00
C PHE A 416 -1.87 29.48 2.42
N ASN A 417 -0.71 28.84 2.32
CA ASN A 417 -0.58 27.46 1.81
C ASN A 417 -1.32 26.45 2.71
N MET A 418 -1.28 26.64 4.02
CA MET A 418 -2.01 25.78 4.96
C MET A 418 -3.53 25.98 4.83
N ILE A 419 -4.01 27.21 4.64
CA ILE A 419 -5.44 27.47 4.40
C ILE A 419 -5.89 26.81 3.10
N SER A 420 -5.09 26.89 2.03
CA SER A 420 -5.34 26.19 0.76
C SER A 420 -5.39 24.67 0.97
N LEU A 421 -4.49 24.11 1.77
CA LEU A 421 -4.47 22.69 2.10
C LEU A 421 -5.76 22.24 2.82
N PHE A 422 -6.27 23.02 3.77
CA PHE A 422 -7.57 22.72 4.40
C PHE A 422 -8.72 22.70 3.38
N GLY A 423 -8.73 23.65 2.44
CA GLY A 423 -9.70 23.66 1.33
C GLY A 423 -9.62 22.41 0.47
N ASN A 424 -8.41 21.97 0.12
CA ASN A 424 -8.17 20.76 -0.67
C ASN A 424 -8.54 19.47 0.10
N LEU A 425 -8.26 19.41 1.41
CA LEU A 425 -8.68 18.29 2.28
C LEU A 425 -10.21 18.22 2.38
N PHE A 426 -10.87 19.35 2.54
CA PHE A 426 -12.32 19.42 2.56
C PHE A 426 -12.93 18.94 1.24
N PHE A 427 -12.35 19.37 0.11
CA PHE A 427 -12.77 18.89 -1.21
C PHE A 427 -12.57 17.36 -1.34
N LEU A 428 -11.42 16.82 -0.92
CA LEU A 428 -11.18 15.37 -0.89
C LEU A 428 -12.29 14.64 -0.11
N ILE A 429 -12.56 15.10 1.11
CA ILE A 429 -13.57 14.47 2.01
C ILE A 429 -14.96 14.49 1.36
N ILE A 430 -15.36 15.61 0.75
CA ILE A 430 -16.65 15.72 0.07
C ILE A 430 -16.73 14.74 -1.11
N VAL A 431 -15.74 14.72 -1.99
CA VAL A 431 -15.73 13.84 -3.14
C VAL A 431 -15.77 12.38 -2.73
N GLU A 432 -14.96 11.99 -1.76
CA GLU A 432 -14.95 10.62 -1.25
C GLU A 432 -16.25 10.24 -0.53
N TRP A 433 -16.86 11.19 0.19
CA TRP A 433 -18.16 10.95 0.82
C TRP A 433 -19.24 10.61 -0.18
N PHE A 434 -19.36 11.37 -1.24
CA PHE A 434 -20.34 11.11 -2.28
C PHE A 434 -20.00 9.85 -3.10
N SER A 435 -18.74 9.57 -3.31
CA SER A 435 -18.25 8.41 -4.08
C SER A 435 -18.16 7.11 -3.27
N ARG A 436 -18.47 7.10 -1.97
CA ARG A 436 -18.26 5.97 -1.06
C ARG A 436 -18.92 4.64 -1.44
N LYS A 437 -19.87 4.67 -2.38
CA LYS A 437 -20.59 3.49 -2.91
C LYS A 437 -19.98 2.93 -4.19
N HIS A 438 -19.02 3.64 -4.78
CA HIS A 438 -18.43 3.31 -6.07
C HIS A 438 -17.04 2.68 -5.90
N GLU A 439 -16.56 2.03 -6.94
CA GLU A 439 -15.26 1.35 -6.94
C GLU A 439 -14.07 2.31 -6.73
N HIS A 440 -14.17 3.54 -7.23
CA HIS A 440 -13.17 4.58 -7.00
C HIS A 440 -13.82 5.95 -6.76
N SER A 441 -13.11 6.80 -5.99
CA SER A 441 -13.66 8.05 -5.49
C SER A 441 -13.95 9.11 -6.56
N GLY A 442 -13.26 9.07 -7.71
CA GLY A 442 -13.50 9.98 -8.81
C GLY A 442 -14.78 9.69 -9.64
N TYR A 443 -15.39 8.53 -9.45
CA TYR A 443 -16.48 8.07 -10.34
C TYR A 443 -17.65 9.06 -10.44
N ILE A 444 -18.14 9.61 -9.32
CA ILE A 444 -19.30 10.54 -9.33
C ILE A 444 -18.98 11.81 -10.10
N ILE A 445 -17.81 12.39 -9.87
CA ILE A 445 -17.43 13.64 -10.55
C ILE A 445 -17.33 13.42 -12.05
N PHE A 446 -16.75 12.31 -12.46
CA PHE A 446 -16.34 12.08 -13.84
C PHE A 446 -17.36 11.31 -14.68
N ALA A 447 -18.15 10.39 -14.09
CA ALA A 447 -19.03 9.53 -14.85
C ALA A 447 -20.49 9.97 -14.87
N GLN A 448 -20.99 10.61 -13.80
CA GLN A 448 -22.42 10.92 -13.66
C GLN A 448 -22.81 12.34 -14.08
N ASN A 449 -21.86 13.26 -14.23
CA ASN A 449 -22.17 14.65 -14.56
C ASN A 449 -22.36 14.88 -16.07
N LYS A 450 -23.17 15.91 -16.41
CA LYS A 450 -23.30 16.39 -17.78
C LYS A 450 -21.94 16.75 -18.36
N THR A 451 -21.78 16.54 -19.67
CA THR A 451 -20.49 16.71 -20.37
C THR A 451 -19.74 18.03 -20.05
N PRO A 452 -20.37 19.23 -20.08
CA PRO A 452 -19.64 20.47 -19.80
C PRO A 452 -19.15 20.57 -18.34
N ILE A 453 -19.96 20.11 -17.38
CA ILE A 453 -19.58 20.11 -15.96
C ILE A 453 -18.40 19.15 -15.74
N ARG A 454 -18.40 18.01 -16.39
CA ARG A 454 -17.33 17.03 -16.33
C ARG A 454 -16.00 17.58 -16.85
N TYR A 455 -16.01 18.29 -17.99
CA TYR A 455 -14.81 18.93 -18.52
C TYR A 455 -14.30 20.06 -17.60
N LEU A 456 -15.21 20.82 -17.00
CA LEU A 456 -14.83 21.84 -16.00
C LEU A 456 -14.09 21.21 -14.82
N PHE A 457 -14.55 20.04 -14.31
CA PHE A 457 -13.88 19.32 -13.25
C PHE A 457 -12.51 18.77 -13.69
N TYR A 458 -12.34 18.29 -14.91
CA TYR A 458 -11.02 17.85 -15.39
C TYR A 458 -10.03 19.00 -15.39
N VAL A 459 -10.44 20.15 -15.95
CA VAL A 459 -9.60 21.35 -16.00
C VAL A 459 -9.29 21.85 -14.59
N PHE A 460 -10.29 21.91 -13.71
CA PHE A 460 -10.13 22.32 -12.32
C PHE A 460 -9.10 21.45 -11.57
N ILE A 461 -9.25 20.12 -11.62
CA ILE A 461 -8.32 19.20 -10.93
C ILE A 461 -6.92 19.31 -11.57
N LEU A 462 -6.83 19.38 -12.90
CA LEU A 462 -5.54 19.50 -13.58
C LEU A 462 -4.83 20.79 -13.18
N LEU A 463 -5.52 21.92 -13.14
CA LEU A 463 -4.96 23.19 -12.71
C LEU A 463 -4.49 23.14 -11.26
N ILE A 464 -5.30 22.58 -10.34
CA ILE A 464 -4.88 22.44 -8.94
C ILE A 464 -3.63 21.56 -8.85
N VAL A 465 -3.56 20.45 -9.56
CA VAL A 465 -2.37 19.59 -9.60
C VAL A 465 -1.16 20.37 -10.11
N LEU A 466 -1.29 21.11 -11.21
CA LEU A 466 -0.19 21.89 -11.80
C LEU A 466 0.30 23.01 -10.86
N PHE A 467 -0.61 23.70 -10.17
CA PHE A 467 -0.24 24.76 -9.21
C PHE A 467 0.38 24.23 -7.90
N ASN A 468 0.16 22.95 -7.58
CA ASN A 468 0.72 22.29 -6.39
C ASN A 468 1.94 21.41 -6.69
N ILE A 469 2.51 21.45 -7.90
CA ILE A 469 3.79 20.79 -8.21
C ILE A 469 4.89 21.57 -7.48
N GLY A 470 5.13 21.22 -6.22
CA GLY A 470 6.18 21.81 -5.37
C GLY A 470 7.41 20.91 -5.24
N ALA A 471 8.09 20.99 -4.10
CA ALA A 471 9.21 20.11 -3.78
C ALA A 471 8.75 18.64 -3.76
N LYS A 472 9.37 17.80 -4.59
CA LYS A 472 9.04 16.39 -4.69
C LYS A 472 9.27 15.70 -3.34
N GLN A 473 8.21 15.20 -2.74
CA GLN A 473 8.29 14.32 -1.58
C GLN A 473 8.51 12.89 -2.02
N THR A 474 9.44 12.19 -1.36
CA THR A 474 9.66 10.76 -1.61
C THR A 474 8.40 9.99 -1.20
N PHE A 475 8.04 8.98 -2.01
CA PHE A 475 6.92 8.10 -1.68
C PHE A 475 7.15 7.47 -0.29
N ILE A 476 6.13 7.53 0.57
CA ILE A 476 6.28 7.18 1.99
C ILE A 476 6.80 5.75 2.20
N TYR A 477 6.41 4.79 1.37
CA TYR A 477 6.89 3.40 1.45
C TYR A 477 8.33 3.18 0.97
N PHE A 478 9.02 4.20 0.47
CA PHE A 478 10.46 4.13 0.18
C PHE A 478 11.32 4.51 1.39
N GLN A 479 10.67 4.99 2.45
CA GLN A 479 11.35 5.41 3.68
C GLN A 479 11.45 4.29 4.72
N PHE A 480 10.75 3.15 4.50
CA PHE A 480 10.64 2.07 5.48
C PHE A 480 11.15 0.72 4.97
#